data_c4f40d8d8010da48759ade3fdaee7074
#
_entry.id   c4f40d8d8010da48759ade3fdaee7074
#
_cell.length_a   1.000
_cell.length_b   1.000
_cell.length_c   1.000
_cell.angle_alpha   90.00
_cell.angle_beta   90.00
_cell.angle_gamma   90.00
#
_symmetry.space_group_name_H-M   'P 1'
#
loop_
_entity.id
_entity.type
_entity.pdbx_description
1 polymer ?
#
loop_
_entity_poly.entity_id
_entity_poly.type
_entity_poly.pdbx_seq_one_letter_code
_entity_poly.pdbx_strand_id
1 'polypeptide(L)'
;MKTVKQIETPCEMPNGLQWTDDGLFVMDQKTDNVYVVDETGKLLRTIPTPTANGSGITVGGGFLWTTSNGNSVSRPSRSTDTGLGYI
;
A
#
# COMPACT_ATOMS: atom_id res chain seq x y z
N MET A 1 0.99 -8.22 23.81
CA MET A 1 0.92 -6.86 23.26
C MET A 1 -0.46 -6.28 23.48
N LYS A 2 -0.52 -5.01 23.72
CA LYS A 2 -1.76 -4.31 24.02
C LYS A 2 -2.11 -3.37 22.88
N THR A 3 -3.36 -3.41 22.41
CA THR A 3 -3.84 -2.46 21.43
C THR A 3 -3.98 -1.09 22.07
N VAL A 4 -3.31 -0.09 21.51
CA VAL A 4 -3.37 1.28 22.03
C VAL A 4 -4.23 2.19 21.15
N LYS A 5 -4.41 1.82 19.86
CA LYS A 5 -5.20 2.62 18.93
C LYS A 5 -5.59 1.80 17.72
N GLN A 6 -6.82 2.00 17.23
CA GLN A 6 -7.28 1.52 15.94
C GLN A 6 -7.82 2.69 15.14
N ILE A 7 -7.53 2.72 13.84
CA ILE A 7 -8.06 3.73 12.92
C ILE A 7 -8.62 3.04 11.68
N GLU A 8 -9.74 3.55 11.19
CA GLU A 8 -10.29 3.10 9.92
C GLU A 8 -9.48 3.72 8.78
N THR A 9 -9.27 2.95 7.72
CA THR A 9 -8.54 3.41 6.54
C THR A 9 -9.42 3.27 5.30
N PRO A 10 -9.10 4.00 4.20
CA PRO A 10 -9.81 3.81 2.94
C PRO A 10 -9.43 2.51 2.21
N CYS A 11 -8.50 1.73 2.77
CA CYS A 11 -8.01 0.51 2.13
C CYS A 11 -9.02 -0.62 2.25
N GLU A 12 -9.17 -1.40 1.18
CA GLU A 12 -9.98 -2.62 1.20
C GLU A 12 -9.19 -3.82 1.71
N MET A 13 -7.87 -3.85 1.42
CA MET A 13 -6.99 -4.95 1.84
C MET A 13 -5.60 -4.40 2.20
N PRO A 14 -5.49 -3.71 3.35
CA PRO A 14 -4.20 -3.13 3.75
C PRO A 14 -3.20 -4.24 4.09
N ASN A 15 -2.00 -4.16 3.56
CA ASN A 15 -0.99 -5.21 3.71
C ASN A 15 0.40 -4.72 4.07
N GLY A 16 0.75 -3.50 3.89
CA GLY A 16 2.04 -2.96 4.30
C GLY A 16 1.87 -1.53 4.72
N LEU A 17 2.63 -1.09 5.71
CA LEU A 17 2.48 0.28 6.20
C LEU A 17 3.79 0.82 6.76
N GLN A 18 3.92 2.14 6.73
CA GLN A 18 5.03 2.86 7.35
C GLN A 18 4.62 4.28 7.74
N TRP A 19 4.91 4.67 8.97
CA TRP A 19 4.80 6.06 9.39
C TRP A 19 5.93 6.90 8.80
N THR A 20 5.56 8.10 8.34
CA THR A 20 6.50 9.13 7.91
C THR A 20 6.05 10.47 8.47
N ASP A 21 6.85 11.51 8.27
CA ASP A 21 6.47 12.89 8.65
C ASP A 21 5.24 13.37 7.86
N ASP A 22 4.99 12.79 6.70
CA ASP A 22 3.83 13.16 5.86
C ASP A 22 2.55 12.40 6.24
N GLY A 23 2.67 11.37 7.06
CA GLY A 23 1.55 10.54 7.49
C GLY A 23 1.86 9.05 7.42
N LEU A 24 0.84 8.24 7.56
CA LEU A 24 0.94 6.79 7.48
C LEU A 24 0.70 6.34 6.03
N PHE A 25 1.70 5.75 5.43
CA PHE A 25 1.62 5.15 4.10
C PHE A 25 1.12 3.72 4.24
N VAL A 26 0.06 3.36 3.51
CA VAL A 26 -0.55 2.04 3.58
C VAL A 26 -0.71 1.49 2.17
N MET A 27 -0.12 0.32 1.90
CA MET A 27 -0.33 -0.40 0.64
C MET A 27 -1.66 -1.13 0.68
N ASP A 28 -2.51 -0.87 -0.29
CA ASP A 28 -3.73 -1.64 -0.49
C ASP A 28 -3.48 -2.70 -1.56
N GLN A 29 -3.43 -3.95 -1.14
CA GLN A 29 -3.17 -5.07 -2.04
C GLN A 29 -4.28 -5.24 -3.09
N LYS A 30 -5.50 -4.83 -2.76
CA LYS A 30 -6.62 -5.02 -3.68
C LYS A 30 -6.64 -4.02 -4.82
N THR A 31 -6.30 -2.76 -4.55
CA THR A 31 -6.31 -1.71 -5.58
C THR A 31 -4.94 -1.43 -6.15
N ASP A 32 -3.89 -1.89 -5.49
CA ASP A 32 -2.48 -1.57 -5.78
C ASP A 32 -2.20 -0.07 -5.70
N ASN A 33 -2.95 0.62 -4.87
CA ASN A 33 -2.68 2.00 -4.51
C ASN A 33 -2.01 2.08 -3.14
N VAL A 34 -1.19 3.10 -2.95
CA VAL A 34 -0.74 3.49 -1.62
C VAL A 34 -1.59 4.66 -1.16
N TYR A 35 -2.21 4.52 -0.01
CA TYR A 35 -2.97 5.58 0.62
C TYR A 35 -2.14 6.19 1.73
N VAL A 36 -2.11 7.52 1.79
CA VAL A 36 -1.48 8.24 2.88
C VAL A 36 -2.57 8.83 3.74
N VAL A 37 -2.58 8.46 5.01
CA VAL A 37 -3.60 8.91 5.96
C VAL A 37 -2.93 9.58 7.16
N ASP A 38 -3.68 10.45 7.84
CA ASP A 38 -3.21 11.02 9.09
C ASP A 38 -3.53 10.09 10.27
N GLU A 39 -3.20 10.52 11.47
CA GLU A 39 -3.39 9.72 12.69
C GLU A 39 -4.86 9.46 13.03
N THR A 40 -5.80 10.15 12.40
CA THR A 40 -7.23 9.94 12.57
C THR A 40 -7.82 9.04 11.50
N GLY A 41 -7.02 8.66 10.50
CA GLY A 41 -7.46 7.87 9.36
C GLY A 41 -7.95 8.70 8.18
N LYS A 42 -7.84 10.03 8.27
CA LYS A 42 -8.25 10.90 7.16
C LYS A 42 -7.29 10.74 5.98
N LEU A 43 -7.86 10.53 4.80
CA LEU A 43 -7.08 10.39 3.57
C LEU A 43 -6.44 11.72 3.17
N LEU A 44 -5.11 11.71 3.02
CA LEU A 44 -4.31 12.86 2.58
C LEU A 44 -3.92 12.76 1.12
N ARG A 45 -3.53 11.57 0.66
CA ARG A 45 -3.08 11.32 -0.72
C ARG A 45 -3.41 9.91 -1.15
N THR A 46 -3.59 9.73 -2.45
CA THR A 46 -3.65 8.42 -3.10
C THR A 46 -2.54 8.36 -4.13
N ILE A 47 -1.69 7.34 -4.04
CA ILE A 47 -0.55 7.15 -4.94
C ILE A 47 -0.78 5.85 -5.71
N PRO A 48 -1.15 5.92 -7.00
CA PRO A 48 -1.23 4.72 -7.82
C PRO A 48 0.17 4.11 -7.99
N THR A 49 0.27 2.78 -7.92
CA THR A 49 1.53 2.09 -8.12
C THR A 49 1.42 1.11 -9.29
N PRO A 50 2.55 0.75 -9.92
CA PRO A 50 2.55 -0.27 -10.97
C PRO A 50 2.59 -1.69 -10.40
N THR A 51 2.36 -1.88 -9.09
CA THR A 51 2.44 -3.20 -8.49
C THR A 51 1.31 -4.11 -8.98
N ALA A 52 1.58 -5.40 -8.99
CA ALA A 52 0.60 -6.45 -9.19
C ALA A 52 0.50 -7.23 -7.89
N ASN A 53 -0.59 -7.05 -7.16
CA ASN A 53 -0.79 -7.66 -5.85
C ASN A 53 0.30 -7.20 -4.85
N GLY A 54 0.46 -5.90 -4.73
CA GLY A 54 1.49 -5.27 -3.89
C GLY A 54 1.33 -5.61 -2.42
N SER A 55 2.44 -5.90 -1.75
CA SER A 55 2.39 -6.30 -0.34
C SER A 55 3.30 -5.48 0.56
N GLY A 56 4.52 -5.23 0.16
CA GLY A 56 5.50 -4.52 0.97
C GLY A 56 5.64 -3.06 0.58
N ILE A 57 5.97 -2.25 1.55
CA ILE A 57 6.20 -0.83 1.35
C ILE A 57 7.27 -0.34 2.31
N THR A 58 8.09 0.57 1.83
CA THR A 58 8.97 1.36 2.70
C THR A 58 9.24 2.72 2.07
N VAL A 59 9.50 3.71 2.90
CA VAL A 59 9.85 5.06 2.46
C VAL A 59 11.25 5.37 2.97
N GLY A 60 12.14 5.74 2.06
CA GLY A 60 13.50 6.07 2.45
C GLY A 60 14.31 6.59 1.29
N GLY A 61 15.32 7.43 1.57
CA GLY A 61 16.19 8.01 0.58
C GLY A 61 15.48 8.90 -0.43
N GLY A 62 14.31 9.47 -0.08
CA GLY A 62 13.50 10.27 -0.99
C GLY A 62 12.63 9.45 -1.94
N PHE A 63 12.52 8.14 -1.72
CA PHE A 63 11.77 7.23 -2.58
C PHE A 63 10.72 6.44 -1.80
N LEU A 64 9.67 6.09 -2.50
CA LEU A 64 8.69 5.09 -2.05
C LEU A 64 9.04 3.76 -2.73
N TRP A 65 9.35 2.74 -1.93
CA TRP A 65 9.71 1.40 -2.41
C TRP A 65 8.52 0.48 -2.20
N THR A 66 8.16 -0.27 -3.22
CA THR A 66 7.05 -1.23 -3.16
C THR A 66 7.46 -2.57 -3.72
N THR A 67 6.76 -3.62 -3.32
CA THR A 67 6.98 -4.97 -3.84
C THR A 67 5.72 -5.49 -4.50
N SER A 68 5.90 -6.28 -5.55
CA SER A 68 4.82 -6.96 -6.27
C SER A 68 4.97 -8.46 -6.11
N ASN A 69 3.87 -9.15 -5.85
CA ASN A 69 3.86 -10.62 -5.76
C ASN A 69 3.69 -11.31 -7.12
N GLY A 70 3.43 -10.55 -8.16
CA GLY A 70 3.34 -11.05 -9.52
C GLY A 70 1.91 -11.33 -9.94
N ASN A 71 1.30 -12.37 -9.43
CA ASN A 71 -0.06 -12.74 -9.79
C ASN A 71 -1.09 -11.99 -8.95
N SER A 72 -2.04 -11.35 -9.61
CA SER A 72 -3.14 -10.71 -8.92
C SER A 72 -4.21 -11.74 -8.58
N VAL A 73 -4.46 -11.92 -7.29
CA VAL A 73 -5.52 -12.82 -6.78
C VAL A 73 -6.65 -12.04 -6.13
N SER A 74 -6.48 -10.75 -5.91
CA SER A 74 -7.42 -9.91 -5.18
C SER A 74 -8.13 -8.88 -6.06
N ARG A 75 -7.73 -8.78 -7.31
CA ARG A 75 -8.35 -7.91 -8.31
C ARG A 75 -8.27 -8.55 -9.69
N PRO A 76 -9.07 -8.09 -10.69
CA PRO A 76 -8.91 -8.54 -12.07
C PRO A 76 -7.52 -8.22 -12.62
N SER A 77 -6.98 -9.10 -13.46
CA SER A 77 -5.69 -8.89 -14.09
C SER A 77 -5.72 -7.66 -15.01
N ARG A 78 -4.59 -6.96 -15.05
CA ARG A 78 -4.39 -5.80 -15.93
C ARG A 78 -3.36 -6.14 -17.00
N SER A 79 -3.39 -5.41 -18.13
CA SER A 79 -2.43 -5.63 -19.20
C SER A 79 -0.97 -5.39 -18.80
N THR A 80 -0.78 -4.63 -17.72
CA THR A 80 0.55 -4.35 -17.18
C THR A 80 1.06 -5.45 -16.24
N ASP A 81 0.22 -6.41 -15.88
CA ASP A 81 0.62 -7.51 -15.00
C ASP A 81 1.53 -8.48 -15.77
N THR A 82 2.66 -8.81 -15.19
CA THR A 82 3.66 -9.67 -15.84
C THR A 82 3.69 -11.08 -15.31
N GLY A 83 3.03 -11.33 -14.17
CA GLY A 83 3.11 -12.59 -13.46
C GLY A 83 4.40 -12.79 -12.68
N LEU A 84 5.26 -11.77 -12.60
CA LEU A 84 6.54 -11.81 -11.90
C LEU A 84 6.51 -10.91 -10.69
N GLY A 85 7.27 -11.28 -9.65
CA GLY A 85 7.49 -10.42 -8.48
C GLY A 85 8.56 -9.38 -8.77
N TYR A 86 8.37 -8.15 -8.29
CA TYR A 86 9.29 -7.03 -8.48
C TYR A 86 9.44 -6.20 -7.21
N ILE A 87 10.54 -5.52 -7.14
CA ILE A 87 10.77 -4.45 -6.18
C ILE A 87 10.92 -3.15 -6.96
#